data_cf55fdeb9a985098a47942a81f9032f4
#
_entry.id   cf55fdeb9a985098a47942a81f9032f4
#
_cell.length_a   1.000
_cell.length_b   1.000
_cell.length_c   1.000
_cell.angle_alpha   90.00
_cell.angle_beta   90.00
_cell.angle_gamma   90.00
#
_symmetry.space_group_name_H-M   'P 1'
#
loop_
_entity.id
_entity.type
_entity.pdbx_description
1 polymer ?
#
loop_
_entity_poly.entity_id
_entity_poly.type
_entity_poly.pdbx_seq_one_letter_code
_entity_poly.pdbx_strand_id
1 'polypeptide(L)'
;LSDIDTRIKQIAQVLGQLDDNQVPRNIRSASKDAVEKWLLNTGKDMDVRLGMTASILDEIFNDPNLPGHYGPLCLQIQAALEEMLNEVSRS
;
A
#
# COMPACT_ATOMS: atom_id res chain seq x y z
N LEU A 1 -0.67 -19.41 0.13
CA LEU A 1 -1.35 -19.56 1.40
C LEU A 1 -0.86 -18.51 2.35
N SER A 2 -0.05 -18.97 3.31
CA SER A 2 0.61 -18.09 4.26
C SER A 2 1.49 -17.05 3.58
N ASP A 3 1.93 -17.32 2.36
CA ASP A 3 2.80 -16.41 1.63
C ASP A 3 2.13 -15.06 1.34
N ILE A 4 0.90 -15.06 0.90
CA ILE A 4 0.18 -13.82 0.63
C ILE A 4 -0.03 -13.01 1.91
N ASP A 5 -0.41 -13.67 3.01
CA ASP A 5 -0.58 -13.00 4.30
C ASP A 5 0.73 -12.39 4.79
N THR A 6 1.82 -13.11 4.62
CA THR A 6 3.15 -12.63 5.01
C THR A 6 3.54 -11.40 4.19
N ARG A 7 3.29 -11.44 2.89
CA ARG A 7 3.61 -10.32 1.99
C ARG A 7 2.76 -9.10 2.32
N ILE A 8 1.48 -9.30 2.63
CA ILE A 8 0.59 -8.20 3.05
C ILE A 8 1.12 -7.53 4.32
N LYS A 9 1.55 -8.32 5.29
CA LYS A 9 2.09 -7.77 6.54
C LYS A 9 3.40 -7.01 6.30
N GLN A 10 4.23 -7.50 5.40
CA GLN A 10 5.47 -6.81 5.03
C GLN A 10 5.17 -5.47 4.37
N ILE A 11 4.21 -5.44 3.45
CA ILE A 11 3.80 -4.20 2.79
C ILE A 11 3.24 -3.22 3.82
N ALA A 12 2.43 -3.69 4.75
CA ALA A 12 1.87 -2.85 5.81
C ALA A 12 2.98 -2.21 6.66
N GLN A 13 4.01 -2.99 7.00
CA GLN A 13 5.16 -2.47 7.75
C GLN A 13 5.92 -1.40 6.96
N VAL A 14 6.12 -1.64 5.68
CA VAL A 14 6.85 -0.70 4.83
C VAL A 14 6.04 0.58 4.66
N LEU A 15 4.73 0.49 4.47
CA LEU A 15 3.86 1.66 4.42
C LEU A 15 3.88 2.46 5.72
N GLY A 16 4.12 1.79 6.84
CA GLY A 16 4.28 2.45 8.13
C GLY A 16 5.43 3.44 8.18
N GLN A 17 6.42 3.30 7.30
CA GLN A 17 7.53 4.25 7.22
C GLN A 17 7.07 5.65 6.77
N LEU A 18 5.90 5.74 6.14
CA LEU A 18 5.32 7.03 5.76
C LEU A 18 4.74 7.79 6.96
N ASP A 19 4.66 7.17 8.12
CA ASP A 19 4.26 7.84 9.36
C ASP A 19 5.48 8.57 9.95
N ASP A 20 5.87 9.64 9.29
CA ASP A 20 7.07 10.42 9.57
C ASP A 20 6.67 11.89 9.57
N ASN A 21 7.24 12.66 10.50
CA ASN A 21 6.95 14.08 10.65
C ASN A 21 7.26 14.89 9.38
N GLN A 22 8.14 14.39 8.52
CA GLN A 22 8.49 15.04 7.26
C GLN A 22 7.42 14.83 6.19
N VAL A 23 6.53 13.88 6.39
CA VAL A 23 5.46 13.56 5.44
C VAL A 23 4.23 14.37 5.83
N PRO A 24 3.59 15.08 4.87
CA PRO A 24 2.36 15.84 5.15
C PRO A 24 1.27 14.98 5.77
N ARG A 25 0.44 15.59 6.61
CA ARG A 25 -0.61 14.88 7.34
C ARG A 25 -1.58 14.14 6.41
N ASN A 26 -1.95 14.74 5.28
CA ASN A 26 -2.87 14.11 4.33
C ASN A 26 -2.29 12.82 3.75
N ILE A 27 -0.98 12.79 3.50
CA ILE A 27 -0.30 11.60 2.99
C ILE A 27 -0.20 10.54 4.08
N ARG A 28 0.16 10.95 5.31
CA ARG A 28 0.19 10.01 6.44
C ARG A 28 -1.17 9.38 6.68
N SER A 29 -2.22 10.19 6.62
CA SER A 29 -3.58 9.73 6.81
C SER A 29 -4.00 8.77 5.70
N ALA A 30 -3.67 9.08 4.45
CA ALA A 30 -3.98 8.21 3.30
C ALA A 30 -3.27 6.87 3.43
N SER A 31 -2.00 6.87 3.82
CA SER A 31 -1.23 5.64 4.01
C SER A 31 -1.82 4.77 5.12
N LYS A 32 -2.20 5.39 6.22
CA LYS A 32 -2.82 4.68 7.34
C LYS A 32 -4.16 4.07 6.92
N ASP A 33 -4.97 4.82 6.18
CA ASP A 33 -6.25 4.32 5.66
C ASP A 33 -6.04 3.14 4.70
N ALA A 34 -5.04 3.24 3.83
CA ALA A 34 -4.74 2.15 2.90
C ALA A 34 -4.45 0.85 3.66
N VAL A 35 -3.71 0.94 4.75
CA VAL A 35 -3.38 -0.24 5.56
C VAL A 35 -4.60 -0.73 6.35
N GLU A 36 -5.24 0.16 7.11
CA GLU A 36 -6.27 -0.24 8.07
C GLU A 36 -7.61 -0.55 7.42
N LYS A 37 -8.03 0.26 6.45
CA LYS A 37 -9.35 0.10 5.83
C LYS A 37 -9.34 -0.93 4.71
N TRP A 38 -8.19 -1.14 4.07
CA TRP A 38 -8.12 -1.98 2.88
C TRP A 38 -7.16 -3.15 3.03
N LEU A 39 -5.86 -2.88 3.15
CA LEU A 39 -4.84 -3.93 3.08
C LEU A 39 -5.02 -5.02 4.13
N LEU A 40 -5.24 -4.64 5.38
CA LEU A 40 -5.40 -5.55 6.49
C LEU A 40 -6.86 -5.89 6.80
N ASN A 41 -7.80 -5.41 6.00
CA ASN A 41 -9.22 -5.63 6.24
C ASN A 41 -9.67 -6.98 5.68
N THR A 42 -9.73 -7.99 6.53
CA THR A 42 -10.11 -9.35 6.14
C THR A 42 -11.60 -9.48 5.78
N GLY A 43 -12.41 -8.46 6.05
CA GLY A 43 -13.82 -8.42 5.65
C GLY A 43 -14.04 -8.07 4.17
N LYS A 44 -12.99 -7.74 3.44
CA LYS A 44 -13.07 -7.42 2.01
C LYS A 44 -12.40 -8.51 1.18
N ASP A 45 -12.82 -8.65 -0.06
CA ASP A 45 -12.19 -9.59 -0.98
C ASP A 45 -10.76 -9.17 -1.28
N MET A 46 -9.90 -10.14 -1.53
CA MET A 46 -8.46 -9.89 -1.69
C MET A 46 -8.17 -8.94 -2.87
N ASP A 47 -8.87 -9.08 -3.98
CA ASP A 47 -8.69 -8.20 -5.14
C ASP A 47 -9.06 -6.75 -4.79
N VAL A 48 -10.10 -6.55 -4.00
CA VAL A 48 -10.50 -5.21 -3.54
C VAL A 48 -9.45 -4.63 -2.60
N ARG A 49 -8.97 -5.44 -1.66
CA ARG A 49 -7.96 -5.01 -0.69
C ARG A 49 -6.69 -4.53 -1.39
N LEU A 50 -6.20 -5.33 -2.32
CA LEU A 50 -4.97 -5.01 -3.05
C LEU A 50 -5.18 -3.86 -4.03
N GLY A 51 -6.29 -3.86 -4.74
CA GLY A 51 -6.59 -2.83 -5.72
C GLY A 51 -6.78 -1.45 -5.10
N MET A 52 -7.51 -1.37 -3.99
CA MET A 52 -7.72 -0.09 -3.29
C MET A 52 -6.42 0.43 -2.68
N THR A 53 -5.61 -0.45 -2.12
CA THR A 53 -4.31 -0.07 -1.58
C THR A 53 -3.41 0.48 -2.69
N ALA A 54 -3.38 -0.19 -3.84
CA ALA A 54 -2.60 0.27 -4.99
C ALA A 54 -3.07 1.63 -5.50
N SER A 55 -4.39 1.86 -5.54
CA SER A 55 -4.96 3.13 -5.99
C SER A 55 -4.57 4.28 -5.05
N ILE A 56 -4.66 4.06 -3.74
CA ILE A 56 -4.28 5.07 -2.76
C ILE A 56 -2.78 5.36 -2.86
N LEU A 57 -1.98 4.33 -3.05
CA LEU A 57 -0.54 4.48 -3.16
C LEU A 57 -0.16 5.27 -4.41
N ASP A 58 -0.89 5.09 -5.51
CA ASP A 58 -0.69 5.88 -6.72
C ASP A 58 -0.95 7.36 -6.45
N GLU A 59 -2.01 7.67 -5.72
CA GLU A 59 -2.31 9.06 -5.34
C GLU A 59 -1.18 9.63 -4.48
N ILE A 60 -0.67 8.84 -3.52
CA ILE A 60 0.44 9.26 -2.66
C ILE A 60 1.69 9.56 -3.51
N PHE A 61 2.02 8.65 -4.43
CA PHE A 61 3.19 8.79 -5.28
C PHE A 61 3.13 10.06 -6.14
N ASN A 62 1.93 10.43 -6.58
CA ASN A 62 1.73 11.59 -7.44
C ASN A 62 1.54 12.90 -6.67
N ASP A 63 1.54 12.86 -5.34
CA ASP A 63 1.41 14.07 -4.53
C ASP A 63 2.72 14.85 -4.57
N PRO A 64 2.68 16.13 -4.99
CA PRO A 64 3.90 16.94 -5.10
C PRO A 64 4.58 17.22 -3.77
N ASN A 65 3.89 17.01 -2.66
CA ASN A 65 4.43 17.25 -1.32
C ASN A 65 5.05 16.00 -0.70
N LEU A 66 5.03 14.87 -1.39
CA LEU A 66 5.70 13.66 -0.92
C LEU A 66 7.23 13.89 -0.98
N PRO A 67 7.96 13.72 0.13
CA PRO A 67 9.42 13.82 0.08
C PRO A 67 9.99 12.83 -0.95
N GLY A 68 10.93 13.33 -1.78
CA GLY A 68 11.43 12.57 -2.92
C GLY A 68 12.03 11.22 -2.59
N HIS A 69 12.61 11.08 -1.39
CA HIS A 69 13.24 9.81 -1.00
C HIS A 69 12.22 8.69 -0.75
N TYR A 70 10.91 8.99 -0.67
CA TYR A 70 9.87 7.98 -0.56
C TYR A 70 9.37 7.48 -1.92
N GLY A 71 9.74 8.15 -3.02
CA GLY A 71 9.32 7.75 -4.36
C GLY A 71 9.68 6.31 -4.70
N PRO A 72 10.96 5.90 -4.57
CA PRO A 72 11.35 4.51 -4.85
C PRO A 72 10.60 3.50 -4.00
N LEU A 73 10.34 3.82 -2.74
CA LEU A 73 9.58 2.95 -1.83
C LEU A 73 8.17 2.71 -2.36
N CYS A 74 7.49 3.79 -2.78
CA CYS A 74 6.14 3.69 -3.32
C CYS A 74 6.12 2.82 -4.58
N LEU A 75 7.11 2.98 -5.46
CA LEU A 75 7.20 2.18 -6.68
C LEU A 75 7.40 0.70 -6.37
N GLN A 76 8.23 0.38 -5.39
CA GLN A 76 8.45 -1.01 -4.98
C GLN A 76 7.17 -1.65 -4.45
N ILE A 77 6.42 -0.90 -3.64
CA ILE A 77 5.17 -1.40 -3.08
C ILE A 77 4.13 -1.59 -4.19
N GLN A 78 4.03 -0.65 -5.12
CA GLN A 78 3.11 -0.78 -6.25
C GLN A 78 3.42 -2.01 -7.10
N ALA A 79 4.70 -2.27 -7.37
CA ALA A 79 5.10 -3.46 -8.11
C ALA A 79 4.69 -4.74 -7.40
N ALA A 80 4.89 -4.79 -6.08
CA ALA A 80 4.49 -5.94 -5.27
C ALA A 80 2.97 -6.15 -5.29
N LEU A 81 2.21 -5.07 -5.17
CA LEU A 81 0.75 -5.14 -5.19
C LEU A 81 0.23 -5.62 -6.54
N GLU A 82 0.81 -5.13 -7.64
CA GLU A 82 0.43 -5.56 -8.99
C GLU A 82 0.70 -7.05 -9.20
N GLU A 83 1.87 -7.52 -8.74
CA GLU A 83 2.19 -8.94 -8.83
C GLU A 83 1.19 -9.79 -8.06
N MET A 84 0.82 -9.35 -6.85
CA MET A 84 -0.15 -10.06 -6.03
C MET A 84 -1.54 -10.03 -6.67
N LEU A 85 -1.94 -8.90 -7.27
CA LEU A 85 -3.20 -8.80 -8.00
C LEU A 85 -3.26 -9.78 -9.16
N ASN A 86 -2.15 -9.93 -9.90
CA ASN A 86 -2.06 -10.89 -10.99
C ASN A 86 -2.22 -12.33 -10.48
N GLU A 87 -1.60 -12.66 -9.35
CA GLU A 87 -1.73 -13.99 -8.75
C GLU A 87 -3.18 -14.28 -8.33
N VAL A 88 -3.83 -13.31 -7.70
CA VAL A 88 -5.22 -13.47 -7.28
C VAL A 88 -6.16 -13.60 -8.47
N SER A 89 -5.92 -12.85 -9.53
CA SER A 89 -6.75 -12.90 -10.74
C SER A 89 -6.64 -14.22 -11.50
N ARG A 90 -5.54 -14.93 -11.34
CA ARG A 90 -5.31 -16.22 -12.01
C ARG A 90 -5.96 -17.39 -11.28
N SER A 91 -6.25 -17.21 -10.02
CA SER A 91 -6.88 -18.27 -9.22
C SER A 91 -8.41 -18.18 -9.27
#